data_502fd2c580018d0bc9cd683e57dfa027
#
_entry.id   502fd2c580018d0bc9cd683e57dfa027
#
_cell.length_a   1.000
_cell.length_b   1.000
_cell.length_c   1.000
_cell.angle_alpha   90.00
_cell.angle_beta   90.00
_cell.angle_gamma   90.00
#
_symmetry.space_group_name_H-M   'P 1'
#
loop_
_entity.id
_entity.type
_entity.pdbx_description
1 polymer ?
#
loop_
_entity_poly.entity_id
_entity_poly.type
_entity_poly.pdbx_seq_one_letter_code
_entity_poly.pdbx_strand_id
1 'polypeptide(L)'
;DNGAYVFTRKIDPGRELPEASRFRLGATTAINGKSYSVAYSGSAQLVSAQGELPQLPPLGQPFDMVELRSADGEVLSIDYGHTPPSVERGRSVLLEDLKLQGLKDESAKEEKGRQFNCPHCGAPVQVQLSTTKSLTCGSCNSLIDLNSGVGGELRAAVQDEPVQPLIPLGSKGQLQGVHWQVVGFQHRMGVEPGD
;
A
#
# COMPACT_ATOMS: atom_id res chain seq x y z
N ASP A 1 -1.43 9.06 18.75
CA ASP A 1 -1.98 8.34 17.61
C ASP A 1 -3.48 8.21 17.76
N ASN A 2 -4.23 8.97 16.97
CA ASN A 2 -5.70 9.01 17.13
C ASN A 2 -6.45 7.85 16.46
N GLY A 3 -5.76 6.78 16.07
CA GLY A 3 -6.39 5.56 15.54
C GLY A 3 -7.35 5.79 14.35
N ALA A 4 -7.11 6.83 13.56
CA ALA A 4 -7.91 7.11 12.39
C ALA A 4 -7.51 6.16 11.26
N TYR A 5 -8.49 5.43 10.74
CA TYR A 5 -8.32 4.52 9.61
C TYR A 5 -8.95 5.15 8.38
N VAL A 6 -8.30 4.99 7.24
CA VAL A 6 -8.88 5.36 5.94
C VAL A 6 -8.98 4.10 5.11
N PHE A 7 -10.20 3.74 4.72
CA PHE A 7 -10.43 2.65 3.79
C PHE A 7 -10.40 3.19 2.37
N THR A 8 -9.44 2.74 1.57
CA THR A 8 -9.25 3.21 0.20
C THR A 8 -9.35 2.09 -0.82
N ARG A 9 -9.58 2.48 -2.07
CA ARG A 9 -9.48 1.63 -3.25
C ARG A 9 -8.68 2.36 -4.32
N LYS A 10 -7.80 1.64 -5.00
CA LYS A 10 -7.10 2.18 -6.16
C LYS A 10 -8.10 2.56 -7.25
N ILE A 11 -7.90 3.73 -7.84
CA ILE A 11 -8.72 4.24 -8.94
C ILE A 11 -7.83 4.68 -10.10
N ASP A 12 -8.42 4.72 -11.31
CA ASP A 12 -7.85 5.41 -12.45
C ASP A 12 -8.28 6.89 -12.37
N PRO A 13 -7.35 7.85 -12.32
CA PRO A 13 -7.69 9.26 -12.28
C PRO A 13 -8.32 9.77 -13.60
N GLY A 14 -8.31 8.98 -14.69
CA GLY A 14 -8.91 9.30 -15.99
C GLY A 14 -8.18 10.40 -16.76
N ARG A 15 -7.12 10.97 -16.22
CA ARG A 15 -6.26 11.99 -16.81
C ARG A 15 -4.88 12.01 -16.15
N GLU A 16 -3.94 12.66 -16.79
CA GLU A 16 -2.64 12.95 -16.21
C GLU A 16 -2.77 13.85 -14.97
N LEU A 17 -2.09 13.46 -13.89
CA LEU A 17 -2.09 14.20 -12.64
C LEU A 17 -1.05 15.32 -12.68
N PRO A 18 -1.34 16.48 -12.06
CA PRO A 18 -0.32 17.50 -11.84
C PRO A 18 0.85 16.94 -11.02
N GLU A 19 2.04 17.53 -11.17
CA GLU A 19 3.18 17.24 -10.29
C GLU A 19 2.85 17.54 -8.82
N ALA A 20 3.46 16.78 -7.89
CA ALA A 20 3.25 16.93 -6.44
C ALA A 20 3.48 18.38 -5.96
N SER A 21 4.47 19.06 -6.51
CA SER A 21 4.84 20.46 -6.21
C SER A 21 3.72 21.49 -6.42
N ARG A 22 2.71 21.14 -7.21
CA ARG A 22 1.54 22.01 -7.45
C ARG A 22 0.50 21.96 -6.34
N PHE A 23 0.56 20.97 -5.47
CA PHE A 23 -0.36 20.83 -4.35
C PHE A 23 0.20 21.52 -3.10
N ARG A 24 -0.34 22.70 -2.79
CA ARG A 24 0.06 23.47 -1.60
C ARG A 24 -0.89 23.15 -0.45
N LEU A 25 -0.34 22.86 0.73
CA LEU A 25 -1.11 22.60 1.94
C LEU A 25 -2.19 23.65 2.17
N GLY A 26 -3.42 23.25 2.43
CA GLY A 26 -4.58 24.11 2.65
C GLY A 26 -5.19 24.71 1.38
N ALA A 27 -4.55 24.60 0.21
CA ALA A 27 -5.13 25.08 -1.04
C ALA A 27 -6.28 24.18 -1.52
N THR A 28 -7.16 24.74 -2.33
CA THR A 28 -8.26 23.99 -2.96
C THR A 28 -7.87 23.61 -4.38
N THR A 29 -8.17 22.37 -4.74
CA THR A 29 -8.00 21.84 -6.09
C THR A 29 -9.24 21.08 -6.55
N ALA A 30 -9.40 20.85 -7.85
CA ALA A 30 -10.50 20.06 -8.40
C ALA A 30 -9.97 18.83 -9.14
N ILE A 31 -10.46 17.66 -8.77
CA ILE A 31 -10.19 16.38 -9.43
C ILE A 31 -11.52 15.81 -9.94
N ASN A 32 -11.59 15.55 -11.24
CA ASN A 32 -12.81 15.05 -11.90
C ASN A 32 -14.09 15.84 -11.56
N GLY A 33 -13.97 17.19 -11.50
CA GLY A 33 -15.09 18.09 -11.20
C GLY A 33 -15.47 18.20 -9.74
N LYS A 34 -14.84 17.45 -8.83
CA LYS A 34 -15.06 17.53 -7.39
C LYS A 34 -13.96 18.37 -6.72
N SER A 35 -14.35 19.22 -5.78
CA SER A 35 -13.46 20.10 -5.02
C SER A 35 -12.87 19.39 -3.82
N TYR A 36 -11.56 19.59 -3.60
CA TYR A 36 -10.80 19.06 -2.47
C TYR A 36 -9.88 20.12 -1.89
N SER A 37 -9.64 20.05 -0.59
CA SER A 37 -8.57 20.76 0.08
C SER A 37 -7.34 19.85 0.21
N VAL A 38 -6.16 20.40 0.00
CA VAL A 38 -4.88 19.69 0.22
C VAL A 38 -4.67 19.57 1.72
N ALA A 39 -4.82 18.35 2.24
CA ALA A 39 -4.67 18.02 3.65
C ALA A 39 -3.22 17.64 4.01
N TYR A 40 -2.49 17.07 3.06
CA TYR A 40 -1.07 16.74 3.18
C TYR A 40 -0.38 16.89 1.82
N SER A 41 0.82 17.40 1.81
CA SER A 41 1.73 17.42 0.66
C SER A 41 3.15 17.40 1.20
N GLY A 42 3.89 16.33 0.91
CA GLY A 42 5.23 16.14 1.43
C GLY A 42 5.86 14.87 0.90
N SER A 43 7.08 14.58 1.33
CA SER A 43 7.81 13.37 0.96
C SER A 43 7.64 12.28 2.01
N ALA A 44 7.65 11.04 1.57
CA ALA A 44 7.64 9.84 2.40
C ALA A 44 8.65 8.84 1.88
N GLN A 45 9.01 7.86 2.70
CA GLN A 45 9.83 6.72 2.30
C GLN A 45 9.21 5.42 2.78
N LEU A 46 9.36 4.36 1.99
CA LEU A 46 9.00 3.01 2.42
C LEU A 46 10.06 2.50 3.39
N VAL A 47 9.65 2.18 4.62
CA VAL A 47 10.55 1.67 5.68
C VAL A 47 10.55 0.16 5.70
N SER A 48 9.37 -0.45 5.64
CA SER A 48 9.23 -1.91 5.62
C SER A 48 7.93 -2.36 4.97
N ALA A 49 7.87 -3.64 4.61
CA ALA A 49 6.68 -4.26 4.07
C ALA A 49 6.62 -5.74 4.43
N GLN A 50 5.43 -6.32 4.51
CA GLN A 50 5.21 -7.73 4.79
C GLN A 50 4.05 -8.28 3.95
N GLY A 51 4.11 -9.58 3.63
CA GLY A 51 3.07 -10.27 2.88
C GLY A 51 3.11 -10.00 1.38
N GLU A 52 1.96 -10.09 0.73
CA GLU A 52 1.77 -9.90 -0.70
C GLU A 52 1.21 -8.50 -0.99
N LEU A 53 1.87 -7.76 -1.85
CA LEU A 53 1.61 -6.34 -2.08
C LEU A 53 1.57 -6.00 -3.58
N PRO A 54 0.89 -4.90 -3.96
CA PRO A 54 1.05 -4.31 -5.28
C PRO A 54 2.50 -3.84 -5.48
N GLN A 55 2.79 -3.23 -6.62
CA GLN A 55 4.07 -2.57 -6.82
C GLN A 55 4.33 -1.54 -5.72
N LEU A 56 5.51 -1.57 -5.14
CA LEU A 56 5.95 -0.66 -4.10
C LEU A 56 7.03 0.30 -4.62
N PRO A 57 7.16 1.51 -4.04
CA PRO A 57 8.31 2.35 -4.27
C PRO A 57 9.58 1.67 -3.73
N PRO A 58 10.77 2.04 -4.19
CA PRO A 58 12.02 1.49 -3.67
C PRO A 58 12.17 1.73 -2.16
N LEU A 59 12.65 0.71 -1.44
CA LEU A 59 12.87 0.76 0.01
C LEU A 59 13.85 1.88 0.36
N GLY A 60 13.52 2.72 1.35
CA GLY A 60 14.36 3.80 1.87
C GLY A 60 14.54 4.99 0.92
N GLN A 61 13.94 5.00 -0.27
CA GLN A 61 14.01 6.14 -1.18
C GLN A 61 12.83 7.07 -0.98
N PRO A 62 13.07 8.40 -0.85
CA PRO A 62 11.99 9.38 -0.73
C PRO A 62 11.15 9.46 -2.02
N PHE A 63 9.85 9.62 -1.87
CA PHE A 63 8.90 9.92 -2.93
C PHE A 63 7.81 10.84 -2.42
N ASP A 64 7.21 11.63 -3.30
CA ASP A 64 6.18 12.57 -2.90
C ASP A 64 4.83 11.89 -2.71
N MET A 65 4.09 12.37 -1.71
CA MET A 65 2.71 11.98 -1.41
C MET A 65 1.83 13.21 -1.22
N VAL A 66 0.62 13.14 -1.72
CA VAL A 66 -0.41 14.17 -1.54
C VAL A 66 -1.69 13.53 -1.03
N GLU A 67 -2.27 14.08 0.03
CA GLU A 67 -3.60 13.73 0.49
C GLU A 67 -4.56 14.89 0.30
N LEU A 68 -5.68 14.61 -0.32
CA LEU A 68 -6.75 15.56 -0.60
C LEU A 68 -8.01 15.13 0.16
N ARG A 69 -8.74 16.11 0.72
CA ARG A 69 -10.00 15.85 1.43
C ARG A 69 -11.11 16.74 0.88
N SER A 70 -12.25 16.13 0.60
CA SER A 70 -13.47 16.84 0.20
C SER A 70 -14.35 17.19 1.40
N ALA A 71 -15.25 18.14 1.22
CA ALA A 71 -16.19 18.57 2.26
C ALA A 71 -17.13 17.44 2.73
N ASP A 72 -17.42 16.44 1.89
CA ASP A 72 -18.25 15.28 2.22
C ASP A 72 -17.45 14.10 2.82
N GLY A 73 -16.18 14.32 3.19
CA GLY A 73 -15.34 13.36 3.90
C GLY A 73 -14.66 12.30 3.00
N GLU A 74 -14.67 12.48 1.68
CA GLU A 74 -13.89 11.64 0.78
C GLU A 74 -12.41 12.02 0.85
N VAL A 75 -11.54 11.02 0.81
CA VAL A 75 -10.08 11.13 0.81
C VAL A 75 -9.56 10.65 -0.54
N LEU A 76 -8.67 11.42 -1.17
CA LEU A 76 -7.82 10.98 -2.28
C LEU A 76 -6.37 10.99 -1.82
N SER A 77 -5.68 9.87 -1.97
CA SER A 77 -4.23 9.75 -1.74
C SER A 77 -3.54 9.55 -3.07
N ILE A 78 -2.55 10.40 -3.37
CA ILE A 78 -1.74 10.34 -4.60
C ILE A 78 -0.32 9.98 -4.19
N ASP A 79 0.17 8.88 -4.74
CA ASP A 79 1.51 8.34 -4.50
C ASP A 79 2.35 8.50 -5.77
N TYR A 80 3.35 9.37 -5.71
CA TYR A 80 4.29 9.65 -6.80
C TYR A 80 5.52 8.72 -6.81
N GLY A 81 5.60 7.75 -5.90
CA GLY A 81 6.61 6.69 -5.93
C GLY A 81 6.45 5.71 -7.10
N HIS A 82 5.43 5.92 -7.94
CA HIS A 82 5.12 5.12 -9.12
C HIS A 82 5.07 5.97 -10.38
N THR A 83 5.26 5.33 -11.53
CA THR A 83 5.12 5.95 -12.84
C THR A 83 4.16 5.10 -13.70
N PRO A 84 2.95 5.58 -14.02
CA PRO A 84 2.33 6.83 -13.55
C PRO A 84 2.01 6.81 -12.04
N PRO A 85 1.76 7.99 -11.42
CA PRO A 85 1.38 8.07 -10.01
C PRO A 85 0.15 7.22 -9.69
N SER A 86 0.16 6.59 -8.51
CA SER A 86 -0.97 5.79 -8.03
C SER A 86 -1.98 6.66 -7.28
N VAL A 87 -3.26 6.49 -7.55
CA VAL A 87 -4.34 7.20 -6.84
C VAL A 87 -5.23 6.22 -6.11
N GLU A 88 -5.49 6.51 -4.85
CA GLU A 88 -6.44 5.78 -4.02
C GLU A 88 -7.54 6.72 -3.55
N ARG A 89 -8.77 6.25 -3.59
CA ARG A 89 -9.96 6.97 -3.13
C ARG A 89 -10.64 6.22 -2.02
N GLY A 90 -11.01 6.93 -0.97
CA GLY A 90 -11.66 6.32 0.18
C GLY A 90 -12.33 7.28 1.13
N ARG A 91 -12.60 6.79 2.33
CA ARG A 91 -13.19 7.54 3.45
C ARG A 91 -12.58 7.08 4.77
N SER A 92 -12.60 7.97 5.76
CA SER A 92 -12.29 7.59 7.13
C SER A 92 -13.30 6.58 7.65
N VAL A 93 -12.83 5.57 8.38
CA VAL A 93 -13.62 4.51 9.01
C VAL A 93 -13.16 4.31 10.45
N LEU A 94 -14.04 3.81 11.30
CA LEU A 94 -13.69 3.36 12.64
C LEU A 94 -13.25 1.90 12.59
N LEU A 95 -12.38 1.48 13.53
CA LEU A 95 -11.92 0.08 13.61
C LEU A 95 -13.08 -0.91 13.78
N GLU A 96 -14.09 -0.54 14.54
CA GLU A 96 -15.31 -1.31 14.74
C GLU A 96 -16.15 -1.49 13.47
N ASP A 97 -16.10 -0.56 12.52
CA ASP A 97 -16.80 -0.66 11.23
C ASP A 97 -16.21 -1.77 10.36
N LEU A 98 -14.95 -2.17 10.60
CA LEU A 98 -14.27 -3.22 9.85
C LEU A 98 -14.76 -4.62 10.20
N LYS A 99 -15.58 -4.79 11.26
CA LYS A 99 -16.15 -6.07 11.71
C LYS A 99 -15.13 -7.20 11.66
N LEU A 100 -13.97 -6.98 12.30
CA LEU A 100 -12.89 -7.95 12.36
C LEU A 100 -13.41 -9.28 12.90
N GLN A 101 -13.16 -10.36 12.18
CA GLN A 101 -13.48 -11.72 12.61
C GLN A 101 -12.19 -12.37 13.10
N GLY A 102 -12.28 -13.11 14.20
CA GLY A 102 -11.14 -13.82 14.78
C GLY A 102 -10.47 -14.76 13.76
N LEU A 103 -9.16 -14.87 13.87
CA LEU A 103 -8.31 -15.76 13.09
C LEU A 103 -8.76 -17.21 13.25
N LYS A 104 -9.72 -17.66 12.46
CA LYS A 104 -9.94 -19.10 12.21
C LYS A 104 -9.48 -19.37 10.80
N ASP A 105 -8.55 -20.32 10.68
CA ASP A 105 -8.11 -20.92 9.43
C ASP A 105 -9.30 -21.37 8.58
N GLU A 106 -9.69 -20.53 7.65
CA GLU A 106 -10.40 -20.97 6.46
C GLU A 106 -9.55 -20.50 5.29
N SER A 107 -8.88 -21.48 4.67
CA SER A 107 -8.06 -21.35 3.49
C SER A 107 -8.73 -20.47 2.44
N ALA A 108 -8.07 -19.37 2.08
CA ALA A 108 -8.35 -18.70 0.81
C ALA A 108 -8.28 -19.74 -0.30
N LYS A 109 -9.22 -19.69 -1.26
CA LYS A 109 -9.19 -20.57 -2.43
C LYS A 109 -7.79 -20.50 -3.02
N GLU A 110 -7.09 -21.63 -3.02
CA GLU A 110 -5.79 -21.80 -3.66
C GLU A 110 -5.94 -21.57 -5.16
N GLU A 111 -5.70 -20.35 -5.61
CA GLU A 111 -5.29 -20.17 -7.00
C GLU A 111 -3.92 -20.82 -7.13
N LYS A 112 -3.65 -21.53 -8.25
CA LYS A 112 -2.34 -22.14 -8.51
C LYS A 112 -1.26 -21.07 -8.44
N GLY A 113 -0.67 -20.90 -7.26
CA GLY A 113 0.30 -19.87 -6.95
C GLY A 113 1.57 -20.05 -7.77
N ARG A 114 2.20 -18.95 -8.14
CA ARG A 114 3.54 -18.96 -8.72
C ARG A 114 4.53 -19.32 -7.61
N GLN A 115 5.49 -20.19 -7.91
CA GLN A 115 6.53 -20.60 -6.96
C GLN A 115 7.91 -20.33 -7.55
N PHE A 116 8.82 -19.83 -6.71
CA PHE A 116 10.22 -19.57 -7.06
C PHE A 116 11.09 -19.58 -5.80
N ASN A 117 12.41 -19.53 -5.96
CA ASN A 117 13.33 -19.40 -4.84
C ASN A 117 13.66 -17.94 -4.56
N CYS A 118 13.69 -17.55 -3.28
CA CYS A 118 14.10 -16.22 -2.87
C CYS A 118 15.50 -15.89 -3.43
N PRO A 119 15.66 -14.76 -4.15
CA PRO A 119 16.95 -14.40 -4.73
C PRO A 119 18.01 -14.04 -3.69
N HIS A 120 17.62 -13.76 -2.44
CA HIS A 120 18.55 -13.46 -1.37
C HIS A 120 18.99 -14.71 -0.58
N CYS A 121 18.05 -15.56 -0.14
CA CYS A 121 18.37 -16.69 0.74
C CYS A 121 18.13 -18.08 0.13
N GLY A 122 17.58 -18.17 -1.08
CA GLY A 122 17.31 -19.43 -1.75
C GLY A 122 16.08 -20.19 -1.22
N ALA A 123 15.41 -19.75 -0.17
CA ALA A 123 14.23 -20.42 0.37
C ALA A 123 13.06 -20.41 -0.64
N PRO A 124 12.22 -21.46 -0.67
CA PRO A 124 11.06 -21.50 -1.54
C PRO A 124 10.02 -20.43 -1.11
N VAL A 125 9.51 -19.70 -2.08
CA VAL A 125 8.51 -18.65 -1.90
C VAL A 125 7.33 -18.93 -2.81
N GLN A 126 6.12 -18.82 -2.27
CA GLN A 126 4.87 -19.00 -3.00
C GLN A 126 4.10 -17.68 -3.04
N VAL A 127 3.62 -17.31 -4.23
CA VAL A 127 2.75 -16.16 -4.47
C VAL A 127 1.33 -16.67 -4.66
N GLN A 128 0.40 -16.24 -3.83
CA GLN A 128 -1.00 -16.68 -3.86
C GLN A 128 -1.87 -15.84 -4.80
N LEU A 129 -1.63 -14.51 -4.83
CA LEU A 129 -2.44 -13.59 -5.61
C LEU A 129 -1.81 -13.30 -6.98
N SER A 130 -2.60 -13.37 -8.03
CA SER A 130 -2.16 -13.03 -9.40
C SER A 130 -1.76 -11.56 -9.57
N THR A 131 -2.29 -10.69 -8.71
CA THR A 131 -2.03 -9.24 -8.71
C THR A 131 -0.78 -8.82 -7.95
N THR A 132 -0.14 -9.75 -7.23
CA THR A 132 1.07 -9.45 -6.44
C THR A 132 2.22 -9.00 -7.34
N LYS A 133 2.81 -7.87 -7.00
CA LYS A 133 3.99 -7.28 -7.65
C LYS A 133 5.19 -7.18 -6.72
N SER A 134 4.95 -7.24 -5.42
CA SER A 134 5.99 -7.24 -4.38
C SER A 134 5.58 -8.21 -3.28
N LEU A 135 6.53 -8.92 -2.69
CA LEU A 135 6.27 -9.77 -1.53
C LEU A 135 7.48 -9.86 -0.62
N THR A 136 7.22 -10.20 0.64
CA THR A 136 8.27 -10.41 1.64
C THR A 136 8.55 -11.89 1.77
N CYS A 137 9.83 -12.28 1.72
CA CYS A 137 10.26 -13.65 1.97
C CYS A 137 10.03 -14.02 3.45
N GLY A 138 9.27 -15.08 3.69
CA GLY A 138 8.98 -15.55 5.05
C GLY A 138 10.21 -16.09 5.81
N SER A 139 11.32 -16.40 5.11
CA SER A 139 12.52 -16.97 5.73
C SER A 139 13.56 -15.91 6.11
N CYS A 140 13.78 -14.89 5.25
CA CYS A 140 14.84 -13.90 5.47
C CYS A 140 14.35 -12.46 5.54
N ASN A 141 13.04 -12.24 5.51
CA ASN A 141 12.38 -10.93 5.54
C ASN A 141 12.78 -9.95 4.42
N SER A 142 13.46 -10.41 3.38
CA SER A 142 13.78 -9.55 2.22
C SER A 142 12.53 -9.25 1.41
N LEU A 143 12.38 -7.99 1.00
CA LEU A 143 11.35 -7.54 0.07
C LEU A 143 11.77 -7.89 -1.36
N ILE A 144 10.93 -8.62 -2.10
CA ILE A 144 11.18 -9.12 -3.45
C ILE A 144 10.27 -8.38 -4.42
N ASP A 145 10.85 -7.80 -5.47
CA ASP A 145 10.12 -7.17 -6.57
C ASP A 145 9.86 -8.19 -7.70
N LEU A 146 8.60 -8.38 -8.05
CA LEU A 146 8.14 -9.31 -9.08
C LEU A 146 7.84 -8.63 -10.42
N ASN A 147 8.14 -7.36 -10.60
CA ASN A 147 7.79 -6.63 -11.83
C ASN A 147 8.45 -7.22 -13.09
N SER A 148 9.63 -7.84 -12.95
CA SER A 148 10.31 -8.55 -14.04
C SER A 148 9.72 -9.93 -14.35
N GLY A 149 8.70 -10.35 -13.61
CA GLY A 149 8.08 -11.68 -13.70
C GLY A 149 8.88 -12.78 -13.00
N VAL A 150 8.27 -13.95 -12.87
CA VAL A 150 8.96 -15.16 -12.37
C VAL A 150 9.81 -15.72 -13.49
N GLY A 151 11.13 -15.71 -13.30
CA GLY A 151 12.13 -16.13 -14.31
C GLY A 151 12.95 -14.98 -14.89
N GLY A 152 12.61 -13.71 -14.60
CA GLY A 152 13.48 -12.56 -14.80
C GLY A 152 14.45 -12.38 -13.63
N GLU A 153 15.31 -11.37 -13.70
CA GLU A 153 16.17 -11.00 -12.58
C GLU A 153 15.31 -10.41 -11.45
N LEU A 154 15.07 -11.20 -10.40
CA LEU A 154 14.35 -10.77 -9.22
C LEU A 154 15.27 -9.90 -8.35
N ARG A 155 14.78 -8.72 -7.97
CA ARG A 155 15.49 -7.84 -7.04
C ARG A 155 14.96 -8.07 -5.63
N ALA A 156 15.86 -8.14 -4.66
CA ALA A 156 15.52 -8.24 -3.26
C ALA A 156 16.23 -7.13 -2.47
N ALA A 157 15.52 -6.53 -1.54
CA ALA A 157 16.05 -5.58 -0.57
C ALA A 157 15.90 -6.15 0.84
N VAL A 158 17.00 -6.15 1.60
CA VAL A 158 16.98 -6.57 3.01
C VAL A 158 16.26 -5.50 3.84
N GLN A 159 15.39 -5.94 4.74
CA GLN A 159 14.68 -5.07 5.68
C GLN A 159 15.25 -5.30 7.07
N ASP A 160 15.52 -4.21 7.81
CA ASP A 160 16.19 -4.29 9.12
C ASP A 160 15.29 -4.91 10.18
N GLU A 161 14.09 -4.37 10.38
CA GLU A 161 13.16 -4.90 11.39
C GLU A 161 11.73 -4.97 10.86
N PRO A 162 11.00 -6.08 11.12
CA PRO A 162 9.59 -6.16 10.81
C PRO A 162 8.78 -5.28 11.78
N VAL A 163 7.98 -4.36 11.23
CA VAL A 163 6.98 -3.61 12.01
C VAL A 163 5.75 -4.49 12.21
N GLN A 164 5.25 -4.54 13.45
CA GLN A 164 4.03 -5.28 13.74
C GLN A 164 2.79 -4.43 13.41
N PRO A 165 1.94 -4.85 12.46
CA PRO A 165 0.73 -4.12 12.12
C PRO A 165 -0.32 -4.23 13.23
N LEU A 166 -1.13 -3.19 13.41
CA LEU A 166 -2.28 -3.21 14.33
C LEU A 166 -3.33 -4.26 13.92
N ILE A 167 -3.49 -4.48 12.62
CA ILE A 167 -4.34 -5.53 12.07
C ILE A 167 -3.41 -6.57 11.44
N PRO A 168 -3.25 -7.76 12.04
CA PRO A 168 -2.31 -8.76 11.56
C PRO A 168 -2.61 -9.27 10.14
N LEU A 169 -1.56 -9.75 9.45
CA LEU A 169 -1.73 -10.47 8.19
C LEU A 169 -2.65 -11.69 8.39
N GLY A 170 -3.51 -11.95 7.41
CA GLY A 170 -4.51 -13.02 7.47
C GLY A 170 -5.82 -12.62 8.15
N SER A 171 -5.88 -11.47 8.84
CA SER A 171 -7.13 -10.97 9.44
C SER A 171 -8.21 -10.82 8.38
N LYS A 172 -9.43 -11.24 8.71
CA LYS A 172 -10.61 -11.15 7.85
C LYS A 172 -11.62 -10.21 8.45
N GLY A 173 -12.41 -9.56 7.62
CA GLY A 173 -13.48 -8.68 8.06
C GLY A 173 -14.49 -8.39 6.97
N GLN A 174 -15.47 -7.57 7.32
CA GLN A 174 -16.49 -7.09 6.40
C GLN A 174 -16.67 -5.59 6.55
N LEU A 175 -16.62 -4.86 5.43
CA LEU A 175 -16.90 -3.43 5.39
C LEU A 175 -17.87 -3.14 4.24
N GLN A 176 -18.95 -2.44 4.53
CA GLN A 176 -20.00 -2.07 3.55
C GLN A 176 -20.49 -3.28 2.71
N GLY A 177 -20.65 -4.45 3.36
CA GLY A 177 -21.12 -5.68 2.70
C GLY A 177 -20.04 -6.45 1.92
N VAL A 178 -18.81 -5.92 1.80
CA VAL A 178 -17.70 -6.58 1.11
C VAL A 178 -16.81 -7.29 2.13
N HIS A 179 -16.54 -8.58 1.88
CA HIS A 179 -15.56 -9.35 2.66
C HIS A 179 -14.15 -9.04 2.18
N TRP A 180 -13.22 -8.95 3.12
CA TRP A 180 -11.81 -8.66 2.85
C TRP A 180 -10.90 -9.49 3.75
N GLN A 181 -9.65 -9.63 3.33
CA GLN A 181 -8.57 -10.23 4.08
C GLN A 181 -7.32 -9.39 3.95
N VAL A 182 -6.57 -9.24 5.04
CA VAL A 182 -5.27 -8.55 5.03
C VAL A 182 -4.22 -9.51 4.47
N VAL A 183 -3.71 -9.21 3.29
CA VAL A 183 -2.72 -10.04 2.58
C VAL A 183 -1.33 -9.42 2.56
N GLY A 184 -1.23 -8.12 2.82
CA GLY A 184 0.02 -7.40 2.87
C GLY A 184 -0.08 -6.14 3.72
N PHE A 185 1.07 -5.66 4.15
CA PHE A 185 1.24 -4.49 5.01
C PHE A 185 2.50 -3.74 4.59
N GLN A 186 2.46 -2.41 4.64
CA GLN A 186 3.62 -1.55 4.43
C GLN A 186 3.67 -0.45 5.48
N HIS A 187 4.88 -0.12 5.91
CA HIS A 187 5.16 1.00 6.79
C HIS A 187 5.87 2.11 6.01
N ARG A 188 5.30 3.29 6.04
CA ARG A 188 5.86 4.50 5.41
C ARG A 188 6.07 5.56 6.48
N MET A 189 7.16 6.30 6.37
CA MET A 189 7.47 7.45 7.22
C MET A 189 7.55 8.72 6.38
N GLY A 190 7.02 9.81 6.91
CA GLY A 190 7.27 11.14 6.36
C GLY A 190 8.75 11.50 6.45
N VAL A 191 9.26 12.18 5.43
CA VAL A 191 10.63 12.71 5.40
C VAL A 191 10.55 14.21 5.62
N GLU A 192 11.20 14.71 6.68
CA GLU A 192 11.28 16.15 6.95
C GLU A 192 12.14 16.82 5.89
N PRO A 193 11.78 18.06 5.44
CA PRO A 193 12.62 18.81 4.51
C PRO A 193 13.94 19.18 5.19
N GLY A 194 15.03 18.52 4.80
CA GLY A 194 16.38 18.85 5.30
C GLY A 194 17.14 17.72 5.99
N ASP A 195 16.58 16.51 6.05
CA ASP A 195 17.32 15.31 6.45
C ASP A 195 18.00 14.62 5.28
#